data_4e648f1b8a6eed142e58e8761440fafe
#
_entry.id   4e648f1b8a6eed142e58e8761440fafe
#
_cell.length_a   1.000
_cell.length_b   1.000
_cell.length_c   1.000
_cell.angle_alpha   90.00
_cell.angle_beta   90.00
_cell.angle_gamma   90.00
#
_symmetry.space_group_name_H-M   'P 1'
#
loop_
_entity.id
_entity.type
_entity.pdbx_description
1 polymer ?
#
loop_
_entity_poly.entity_id
_entity_poly.type
_entity_poly.pdbx_seq_one_letter_code
_entity_poly.pdbx_strand_id
1 'polypeptide(L)'
;MLSKIYKKIVVDFSKITLVLLLILIGFSLYHSKNFNLDASSDALLLEGDKDLKYLREVNERYESKDFLVLTYTPINSFVEKETILDLQLLKSKIEKLTWVDSVITIIDVPLLKSTDEGLMERLKNYKTLAYPEIDRERGFEEIIN
;
A
#
# COMPACT_ATOMS: atom_id res chain seq x y z
N MET A 1 34.98 23.67 -36.15
CA MET A 1 34.62 24.76 -35.21
C MET A 1 34.39 24.23 -33.79
N LEU A 2 33.59 23.20 -33.60
CA LEU A 2 33.30 22.55 -32.32
C LEU A 2 34.54 22.07 -31.54
N SER A 3 35.54 21.46 -32.23
CA SER A 3 36.75 20.95 -31.58
C SER A 3 37.62 22.03 -30.93
N LYS A 4 37.63 23.25 -31.49
CA LYS A 4 38.37 24.39 -30.92
C LYS A 4 37.65 24.93 -29.66
N ILE A 5 36.32 24.94 -29.67
CA ILE A 5 35.49 25.34 -28.50
C ILE A 5 35.66 24.33 -27.36
N TYR A 6 35.60 23.05 -27.68
CA TYR A 6 35.81 21.96 -26.71
C TYR A 6 37.19 22.06 -26.06
N LYS A 7 38.25 22.19 -26.85
CA LYS A 7 39.62 22.33 -26.33
C LYS A 7 39.75 23.55 -25.41
N LYS A 8 39.22 24.68 -25.80
CA LYS A 8 39.27 25.90 -25.01
C LYS A 8 38.53 25.78 -23.69
N ILE A 9 37.33 25.19 -23.67
CA ILE A 9 36.52 25.06 -22.45
C ILE A 9 37.06 23.97 -21.53
N VAL A 10 37.36 22.76 -22.07
CA VAL A 10 37.69 21.59 -21.25
C VAL A 10 39.15 21.55 -20.87
N VAL A 11 40.08 22.03 -21.75
CA VAL A 11 41.51 21.96 -21.50
C VAL A 11 42.04 23.26 -20.89
N ASP A 12 41.80 24.40 -21.57
CA ASP A 12 42.37 25.67 -21.13
C ASP A 12 41.72 26.23 -19.87
N PHE A 13 40.40 25.98 -19.68
CA PHE A 13 39.63 26.39 -18.50
C PHE A 13 39.18 25.22 -17.66
N SER A 14 39.94 24.16 -17.56
CA SER A 14 39.59 22.92 -16.87
C SER A 14 39.14 23.11 -15.43
N LYS A 15 39.77 24.02 -14.68
CA LYS A 15 39.38 24.33 -13.27
C LYS A 15 37.99 24.97 -13.20
N ILE A 16 37.69 25.89 -14.09
CA ILE A 16 36.39 26.56 -14.13
C ILE A 16 35.30 25.57 -14.55
N THR A 17 35.58 24.74 -15.54
CA THR A 17 34.66 23.70 -16.00
C THR A 17 34.36 22.68 -14.89
N LEU A 18 35.39 22.30 -14.12
CA LEU A 18 35.22 21.37 -12.99
C LEU A 18 34.34 22.00 -11.87
N VAL A 19 34.57 23.26 -11.52
CA VAL A 19 33.77 23.96 -10.52
C VAL A 19 32.31 24.09 -11.00
N LEU A 20 32.09 24.44 -12.25
CA LEU A 20 30.74 24.56 -12.84
C LEU A 20 30.02 23.19 -12.85
N LEU A 21 30.72 22.13 -13.14
CA LEU A 21 30.17 20.77 -13.12
C LEU A 21 29.81 20.34 -11.70
N LEU A 22 30.64 20.65 -10.70
CA LEU A 22 30.33 20.38 -9.28
C LEU A 22 29.11 21.17 -8.81
N ILE A 23 28.97 22.43 -9.22
CA ILE A 23 27.78 23.23 -8.89
C ILE A 23 26.53 22.61 -9.53
N LEU A 24 26.63 22.18 -10.79
CA LEU A 24 25.50 21.54 -11.50
C LEU A 24 25.09 20.22 -10.84
N ILE A 25 26.05 19.39 -10.42
CA ILE A 25 25.78 18.16 -9.69
C ILE A 25 25.13 18.48 -8.34
N GLY A 26 25.67 19.43 -7.58
CA GLY A 26 25.10 19.84 -6.30
C GLY A 26 23.67 20.35 -6.41
N PHE A 27 23.40 21.14 -7.44
CA PHE A 27 22.05 21.62 -7.76
C PHE A 27 21.09 20.47 -8.12
N SER A 28 21.55 19.54 -8.95
CA SER A 28 20.75 18.36 -9.32
C SER A 28 20.45 17.46 -8.13
N LEU A 29 21.42 17.23 -7.24
CA LEU A 29 21.22 16.46 -6.01
C LEU A 29 20.23 17.15 -5.06
N TYR A 30 20.31 18.46 -4.94
CA TYR A 30 19.36 19.21 -4.13
C TYR A 30 17.91 19.08 -4.63
N HIS A 31 17.70 19.17 -5.95
CA HIS A 31 16.38 19.02 -6.55
C HIS A 31 15.91 17.56 -6.63
N SER A 32 16.81 16.59 -6.60
CA SER A 32 16.49 15.16 -6.59
C SER A 32 15.66 14.73 -5.37
N LYS A 33 15.69 15.50 -4.27
CA LYS A 33 14.86 15.22 -3.08
C LYS A 33 13.36 15.31 -3.34
N ASN A 34 12.97 16.09 -4.34
CA ASN A 34 11.57 16.29 -4.73
C ASN A 34 11.16 15.38 -5.90
N PHE A 35 12.03 14.44 -6.28
CA PHE A 35 11.73 13.50 -7.34
C PHE A 35 10.87 12.36 -6.78
N ASN A 36 9.58 12.42 -7.07
CA ASN A 36 8.64 11.34 -6.77
C ASN A 36 8.46 10.50 -8.04
N LEU A 37 8.81 9.23 -7.96
CA LEU A 37 8.51 8.28 -9.02
C LEU A 37 7.08 7.80 -8.81
N ASP A 38 6.19 8.13 -9.73
CA ASP A 38 4.87 7.54 -9.77
C ASP A 38 4.99 6.12 -10.35
N ALA A 39 4.95 5.12 -9.46
CA ALA A 39 4.99 3.71 -9.80
C ALA A 39 3.58 3.09 -9.84
N SER A 40 2.53 3.92 -9.93
CA SER A 40 1.17 3.43 -10.08
C SER A 40 0.99 2.68 -11.41
N SER A 41 0.06 1.74 -11.43
CA SER A 41 -0.31 1.04 -12.68
C SER A 41 -0.77 2.01 -13.77
N ASP A 42 -1.30 3.16 -13.39
CA ASP A 42 -1.76 4.21 -14.30
C ASP A 42 -0.61 4.92 -15.01
N ALA A 43 0.57 5.01 -14.39
CA ALA A 43 1.77 5.61 -15.01
C ALA A 43 2.34 4.76 -16.15
N LEU A 44 2.00 3.47 -16.19
CA LEU A 44 2.40 2.54 -17.27
C LEU A 44 1.44 2.57 -18.46
N LEU A 45 0.29 3.22 -18.32
CA LEU A 45 -0.72 3.32 -19.39
C LEU A 45 -0.46 4.54 -20.26
N LEU A 46 -0.69 4.41 -21.57
CA LEU A 46 -0.50 5.50 -22.52
C LEU A 46 -1.43 6.69 -22.19
N GLU A 47 -0.84 7.86 -21.98
CA GLU A 47 -1.54 9.13 -21.69
C GLU A 47 -2.44 9.61 -22.85
N GLY A 48 -3.22 8.93 -23.43
CA GLY A 48 -4.09 9.32 -24.54
C GLY A 48 -5.14 8.25 -24.83
N ASP A 49 -5.09 7.17 -24.08
CA ASP A 49 -6.04 6.10 -24.19
C ASP A 49 -7.42 6.58 -23.71
N LYS A 50 -8.43 6.37 -24.56
CA LYS A 50 -9.81 6.75 -24.27
C LYS A 50 -10.38 5.93 -23.11
N ASP A 51 -9.97 4.67 -23.02
CA ASP A 51 -10.43 3.76 -21.99
C ASP A 51 -9.86 4.16 -20.62
N LEU A 52 -8.62 4.65 -20.58
CA LEU A 52 -8.02 5.21 -19.37
C LEU A 52 -8.74 6.47 -18.89
N LYS A 53 -9.10 7.36 -19.82
CA LYS A 53 -9.88 8.57 -19.47
C LYS A 53 -11.24 8.20 -18.91
N TYR A 54 -11.91 7.24 -19.52
CA TYR A 54 -13.19 6.74 -19.04
C TYR A 54 -13.06 6.10 -17.64
N LEU A 55 -12.02 5.29 -17.43
CA LEU A 55 -11.74 4.68 -16.13
C LEU A 55 -11.51 5.74 -15.05
N ARG A 56 -10.73 6.77 -15.32
CA ARG A 56 -10.50 7.89 -14.38
C ARG A 56 -11.81 8.63 -14.07
N GLU A 57 -12.63 8.90 -15.07
CA GLU A 57 -13.93 9.56 -14.87
C GLU A 57 -14.88 8.69 -14.02
N VAL A 58 -14.86 7.37 -14.21
CA VAL A 58 -15.63 6.43 -13.39
C VAL A 58 -15.09 6.40 -11.97
N ASN A 59 -13.77 6.31 -11.78
CA ASN A 59 -13.14 6.29 -10.47
C ASN A 59 -13.40 7.60 -9.68
N GLU A 60 -13.33 8.75 -10.34
CA GLU A 60 -13.69 10.03 -9.71
C GLU A 60 -15.17 10.10 -9.31
N ARG A 61 -16.07 9.53 -10.12
CA ARG A 61 -17.51 9.54 -9.85
C ARG A 61 -17.91 8.60 -8.72
N TYR A 62 -17.26 7.45 -8.62
CA TYR A 62 -17.60 6.40 -7.66
C TYR A 62 -16.65 6.33 -6.47
N GLU A 63 -15.71 7.29 -6.37
CA GLU A 63 -14.72 7.36 -5.27
C GLU A 63 -14.04 5.99 -5.04
N SER A 64 -13.62 5.34 -6.12
CA SER A 64 -12.96 4.03 -5.96
C SER A 64 -11.66 4.22 -5.19
N LYS A 65 -11.59 3.58 -4.03
CA LYS A 65 -10.40 3.63 -3.19
C LYS A 65 -9.44 2.52 -3.59
N ASP A 66 -8.17 2.86 -3.66
CA ASP A 66 -7.12 1.86 -3.83
C ASP A 66 -7.07 0.94 -2.62
N PHE A 67 -6.79 -0.32 -2.85
CA PHE A 67 -6.61 -1.29 -1.78
C PHE A 67 -5.26 -2.00 -1.90
N LEU A 68 -4.69 -2.31 -0.77
CA LEU A 68 -3.46 -3.08 -0.65
C LEU A 68 -3.75 -4.42 0.00
N VAL A 69 -3.32 -5.50 -0.64
CA VAL A 69 -3.41 -6.85 -0.06
C VAL A 69 -2.09 -7.21 0.59
N LEU A 70 -2.13 -7.47 1.89
CA LEU A 70 -0.99 -7.95 2.65
C LEU A 70 -1.18 -9.43 2.96
N THR A 71 -0.18 -10.23 2.65
CA THR A 71 -0.14 -11.64 3.04
C THR A 71 0.57 -11.77 4.38
N TYR A 72 -0.04 -12.53 5.30
CA TYR A 72 0.52 -12.83 6.60
C TYR A 72 0.67 -14.34 6.76
N THR A 73 1.87 -14.79 7.10
CA THR A 73 2.15 -16.20 7.39
C THR A 73 2.50 -16.31 8.87
N PRO A 74 1.61 -16.86 9.70
CA PRO A 74 1.88 -17.03 11.12
C PRO A 74 2.95 -18.12 11.34
N ILE A 75 3.70 -18.01 12.43
CA ILE A 75 4.66 -19.01 12.86
C ILE A 75 3.93 -20.24 13.39
N ASN A 76 2.83 -20.02 14.10
CA ASN A 76 1.96 -21.03 14.69
C ASN A 76 0.64 -21.15 13.91
N SER A 77 -0.31 -21.93 14.43
CA SER A 77 -1.64 -22.03 13.81
C SER A 77 -2.41 -20.71 13.84
N PHE A 78 -3.25 -20.47 12.83
CA PHE A 78 -4.14 -19.30 12.77
C PHE A 78 -5.13 -19.22 13.93
N VAL A 79 -5.53 -20.34 14.49
CA VAL A 79 -6.51 -20.42 15.59
C VAL A 79 -5.90 -20.17 16.95
N GLU A 80 -4.57 -20.11 17.06
CA GLU A 80 -3.91 -19.84 18.32
C GLU A 80 -4.12 -18.39 18.78
N LYS A 81 -4.25 -18.24 20.10
CA LYS A 81 -4.48 -16.94 20.72
C LYS A 81 -3.40 -15.92 20.40
N GLU A 82 -2.15 -16.38 20.36
CA GLU A 82 -0.99 -15.52 20.07
C GLU A 82 -1.07 -14.96 18.64
N THR A 83 -1.39 -15.79 17.65
CA THR A 83 -1.56 -15.36 16.26
C THR A 83 -2.67 -14.32 16.11
N ILE A 84 -3.80 -14.52 16.81
CA ILE A 84 -4.90 -13.55 16.81
C ILE A 84 -4.47 -12.20 17.41
N LEU A 85 -3.72 -12.23 18.52
CA LEU A 85 -3.20 -11.02 19.16
C LEU A 85 -2.19 -10.29 18.26
N ASP A 86 -1.32 -11.02 17.57
CA ASP A 86 -0.37 -10.45 16.63
C ASP A 86 -1.07 -9.78 15.44
N LEU A 87 -2.12 -10.41 14.91
CA LEU A 87 -2.93 -9.81 13.85
C LEU A 87 -3.66 -8.55 14.32
N GLN A 88 -4.22 -8.55 15.53
CA GLN A 88 -4.85 -7.36 16.11
C GLN A 88 -3.84 -6.23 16.29
N LEU A 89 -2.63 -6.55 16.75
CA LEU A 89 -1.56 -5.57 16.90
C LEU A 89 -1.12 -5.02 15.54
N LEU A 90 -0.93 -5.88 14.55
CA LEU A 90 -0.59 -5.49 13.19
C LEU A 90 -1.66 -4.57 12.61
N LYS A 91 -2.93 -4.97 12.68
CA LYS A 91 -4.08 -4.17 12.26
C LYS A 91 -4.03 -2.78 12.90
N SER A 92 -3.91 -2.71 14.22
CA SER A 92 -3.90 -1.44 14.95
C SER A 92 -2.72 -0.53 14.60
N LYS A 93 -1.58 -1.10 14.20
CA LYS A 93 -0.43 -0.33 13.73
C LYS A 93 -0.66 0.24 12.32
N ILE A 94 -1.28 -0.54 11.43
CA ILE A 94 -1.57 -0.10 10.07
C ILE A 94 -2.67 0.98 10.07
N GLU A 95 -3.72 0.82 10.88
CA GLU A 95 -4.79 1.82 11.04
C GLU A 95 -4.32 3.18 11.56
N LYS A 96 -3.15 3.23 12.22
CA LYS A 96 -2.55 4.51 12.67
C LYS A 96 -1.87 5.29 11.54
N LEU A 97 -1.69 4.70 10.38
CA LEU A 97 -1.12 5.39 9.23
C LEU A 97 -2.15 6.37 8.66
N THR A 98 -1.73 7.61 8.45
CA THR A 98 -2.63 8.72 8.06
C THR A 98 -3.29 8.54 6.69
N TRP A 99 -2.76 7.66 5.87
CA TRP A 99 -3.24 7.37 4.51
C TRP A 99 -4.06 6.07 4.44
N VAL A 100 -4.29 5.40 5.58
CA VAL A 100 -5.11 4.19 5.66
C VAL A 100 -6.48 4.54 6.25
N ASP A 101 -7.52 4.28 5.50
CA ASP A 101 -8.90 4.51 5.95
C ASP A 101 -9.42 3.37 6.82
N SER A 102 -9.15 2.14 6.42
CA SER A 102 -9.61 0.95 7.13
C SER A 102 -8.73 -0.25 6.84
N VAL A 103 -8.68 -1.17 7.77
CA VAL A 103 -7.97 -2.45 7.63
C VAL A 103 -8.95 -3.58 7.90
N ILE A 104 -9.11 -4.46 6.94
CA ILE A 104 -9.95 -5.66 7.06
C ILE A 104 -9.04 -6.87 7.12
N THR A 105 -9.25 -7.72 8.10
CA THR A 105 -8.49 -8.94 8.31
C THR A 105 -9.42 -10.13 8.50
N ILE A 106 -8.87 -11.34 8.45
CA ILE A 106 -9.64 -12.58 8.69
C ILE A 106 -10.31 -12.61 10.07
N ILE A 107 -9.74 -11.91 11.06
CA ILE A 107 -10.33 -11.85 12.41
C ILE A 107 -11.56 -10.93 12.52
N ASP A 108 -11.84 -10.15 11.49
CA ASP A 108 -12.99 -9.24 11.43
C ASP A 108 -14.20 -9.87 10.73
N VAL A 109 -14.04 -11.05 10.14
CA VAL A 109 -15.10 -11.72 9.39
C VAL A 109 -16.20 -12.15 10.34
N PRO A 110 -17.47 -11.76 10.07
CA PRO A 110 -18.62 -12.18 10.88
C PRO A 110 -18.85 -13.70 10.79
N LEU A 111 -18.94 -14.36 11.94
CA LEU A 111 -19.28 -15.78 12.05
C LEU A 111 -20.80 -15.92 12.16
N LEU A 112 -21.41 -16.52 11.15
CA LEU A 112 -22.85 -16.64 11.06
C LEU A 112 -23.35 -18.07 11.40
N LYS A 113 -22.50 -19.08 11.26
CA LYS A 113 -22.85 -20.48 11.53
C LYS A 113 -22.36 -20.98 12.89
N SER A 114 -21.29 -20.39 13.42
CA SER A 114 -20.60 -20.85 14.65
C SER A 114 -21.27 -20.41 15.94
N THR A 115 -22.43 -19.74 15.89
CA THR A 115 -23.19 -19.29 17.04
C THR A 115 -24.57 -19.92 17.06
N ASP A 116 -25.07 -20.31 18.24
CA ASP A 116 -26.39 -20.95 18.39
C ASP A 116 -27.55 -19.95 18.44
N GLU A 117 -27.27 -18.66 18.21
CA GLU A 117 -28.26 -17.57 18.27
C GLU A 117 -29.13 -17.54 17.00
N GLY A 118 -30.30 -16.91 17.07
CA GLY A 118 -31.17 -16.72 15.92
C GLY A 118 -30.57 -15.82 14.85
N LEU A 119 -30.91 -16.04 13.58
CA LEU A 119 -30.31 -15.33 12.44
C LEU A 119 -30.34 -13.79 12.60
N MET A 120 -31.43 -13.24 13.10
CA MET A 120 -31.59 -11.78 13.28
C MET A 120 -30.69 -11.24 14.39
N GLU A 121 -30.41 -12.06 15.40
CA GLU A 121 -29.50 -11.70 16.49
C GLU A 121 -28.06 -11.77 16.06
N ARG A 122 -27.70 -12.77 15.26
CA ARG A 122 -26.38 -12.90 14.62
C ARG A 122 -26.05 -11.71 13.72
N LEU A 123 -27.01 -11.20 12.98
CA LEU A 123 -26.81 -10.03 12.09
C LEU A 123 -26.67 -8.72 12.88
N LYS A 124 -27.26 -8.63 14.07
CA LYS A 124 -27.13 -7.44 14.93
C LYS A 124 -25.85 -7.45 15.77
N ASN A 125 -25.50 -8.62 16.29
CA ASN A 125 -24.41 -8.82 17.25
C ASN A 125 -23.46 -9.92 16.75
N TYR A 126 -22.93 -9.76 15.52
CA TYR A 126 -22.03 -10.76 14.97
C TYR A 126 -20.77 -10.92 15.83
N LYS A 127 -20.40 -12.16 16.05
CA LYS A 127 -19.13 -12.52 16.67
C LYS A 127 -18.08 -12.78 15.61
N THR A 128 -16.83 -12.56 15.92
CA THR A 128 -15.69 -12.75 15.03
C THR A 128 -14.64 -13.61 15.73
N LEU A 129 -13.62 -14.07 15.01
CA LEU A 129 -12.51 -14.85 15.59
C LEU A 129 -11.75 -14.12 16.70
N ALA A 130 -11.88 -12.80 16.78
CA ALA A 130 -11.29 -11.98 17.84
C ALA A 130 -11.98 -12.15 19.20
N TYR A 131 -13.22 -12.68 19.23
CA TYR A 131 -13.98 -12.86 20.47
C TYR A 131 -13.37 -13.99 21.32
N PRO A 132 -13.17 -13.77 22.65
CA PRO A 132 -12.49 -14.74 23.52
C PRO A 132 -13.22 -16.08 23.69
N GLU A 133 -14.56 -16.04 23.63
CA GLU A 133 -15.45 -17.16 23.94
C GLU A 133 -15.80 -18.03 22.72
N ILE A 134 -15.26 -17.72 21.55
CA ILE A 134 -15.52 -18.45 20.31
C ILE A 134 -14.60 -19.65 20.19
N ASP A 135 -15.19 -20.77 19.76
CA ASP A 135 -14.45 -21.90 19.23
C ASP A 135 -13.78 -21.48 17.91
N ARG A 136 -12.49 -21.17 18.00
CA ARG A 136 -11.72 -20.60 16.89
C ARG A 136 -11.49 -21.60 15.76
N GLU A 137 -11.39 -22.89 16.07
CA GLU A 137 -11.23 -23.93 15.04
C GLU A 137 -12.47 -23.98 14.16
N ARG A 138 -13.63 -24.06 14.79
CA ARG A 138 -14.92 -24.06 14.10
C ARG A 138 -15.17 -22.76 13.35
N GLY A 139 -14.83 -21.62 13.96
CA GLY A 139 -14.98 -20.32 13.33
C GLY A 139 -14.05 -20.15 12.12
N PHE A 140 -12.84 -20.66 12.19
CA PHE A 140 -11.89 -20.62 11.06
C PHE A 140 -12.34 -21.52 9.92
N GLU A 141 -12.85 -22.72 10.21
CA GLU A 141 -13.44 -23.62 9.20
C GLU A 141 -14.65 -22.97 8.51
N GLU A 142 -15.47 -22.21 9.23
CA GLU A 142 -16.60 -21.48 8.64
C GLU A 142 -16.16 -20.41 7.64
N ILE A 143 -15.03 -19.77 7.87
CA ILE A 143 -14.51 -18.72 6.98
C ILE A 143 -13.89 -19.31 5.70
N ILE A 144 -13.29 -20.51 5.79
CA ILE A 144 -12.60 -21.13 4.66
C ILE A 144 -13.58 -21.91 3.76
N ASN A 145 -14.68 -22.46 4.32
CA ASN A 145 -15.67 -23.30 3.64
C ASN A 145 -17.01 -22.59 3.45
#